data_11a6258f54bddc49432a2f0883ea2c68
#
_entry.id   11a6258f54bddc49432a2f0883ea2c68
#
_cell.length_a   1.000
_cell.length_b   1.000
_cell.length_c   1.000
_cell.angle_alpha   90.00
_cell.angle_beta   90.00
_cell.angle_gamma   90.00
#
_symmetry.space_group_name_H-M   'P 1'
#
loop_
_entity.id
_entity.type
_entity.pdbx_description
1 polymer ?
#
loop_
_entity_poly.entity_id
_entity_poly.type
_entity_poly.pdbx_seq_one_letter_code
_entity_poly.pdbx_strand_id
1 'polypeptide(L)'
;MSNVDEMIKLVLKEPKQDGNDFSGFDLKGLSLNGASFVYATLVETNIDDSEICDIDFSQASLEKSSMKNAQIKSLNFTGANLEGVNFEGTTLIGCNFKNANLTSSDFSQTKLTDCDFQGANMSHASFYSATLNNCNMAFVRMMYAFMKQVVINKSRLGGINARGSDFSFSKLTEVNLKGCILKYADLNSCTFKEVNLSNANLIGVDLKDAQCKEIVWEEANLEGSDMTYANMEGGNLKNAFLLEANLHGTNFTNANLADAYLVDANIAKAITKGANLENTILA
;
A
#
# COMPACT_ATOMS: atom_id res chain seq x y z
N MET A 1 -31.86 -21.20 15.85
CA MET A 1 -30.41 -21.33 15.99
C MET A 1 -29.82 -20.20 15.16
N SER A 2 -28.85 -19.47 15.66
CA SER A 2 -28.19 -18.44 14.82
C SER A 2 -27.29 -19.11 13.78
N ASN A 3 -26.99 -18.41 12.67
CA ASN A 3 -26.03 -18.91 11.66
C ASN A 3 -24.66 -19.18 12.29
N VAL A 4 -24.29 -18.41 13.33
CA VAL A 4 -23.06 -18.63 14.12
C VAL A 4 -23.05 -20.00 14.79
N ASP A 5 -24.12 -20.36 15.51
CA ASP A 5 -24.24 -21.65 16.19
C ASP A 5 -24.21 -22.83 15.20
N GLU A 6 -24.82 -22.64 14.03
CA GLU A 6 -24.84 -23.63 12.95
C GLU A 6 -23.43 -23.82 12.36
N MET A 7 -22.75 -22.70 12.05
CA MET A 7 -21.37 -22.73 11.54
C MET A 7 -20.43 -23.42 12.52
N ILE A 8 -20.48 -23.07 13.81
CA ILE A 8 -19.62 -23.68 14.82
C ILE A 8 -19.88 -25.19 14.89
N LYS A 9 -21.13 -25.63 14.87
CA LYS A 9 -21.46 -27.08 14.89
C LYS A 9 -20.96 -27.80 13.64
N LEU A 10 -21.10 -27.19 12.47
CA LEU A 10 -20.59 -27.75 11.21
C LEU A 10 -19.08 -27.95 11.30
N VAL A 11 -18.33 -26.92 11.68
CA VAL A 11 -16.86 -26.96 11.73
C VAL A 11 -16.37 -27.91 12.84
N LEU A 12 -17.02 -27.97 14.00
CA LEU A 12 -16.68 -28.92 15.06
C LEU A 12 -16.90 -30.38 14.62
N LYS A 13 -17.88 -30.62 13.76
CA LYS A 13 -18.16 -31.95 13.20
C LYS A 13 -17.19 -32.31 12.07
N GLU A 14 -16.92 -31.35 11.20
CA GLU A 14 -16.06 -31.48 10.06
C GLU A 14 -15.30 -30.17 9.81
N PRO A 15 -13.99 -30.08 10.12
CA PRO A 15 -13.23 -28.83 9.93
C PRO A 15 -13.02 -28.42 8.47
N LYS A 16 -13.27 -29.32 7.52
CA LYS A 16 -13.20 -29.04 6.07
C LYS A 16 -14.56 -28.66 5.54
N GLN A 17 -14.70 -27.39 5.22
CA GLN A 17 -15.91 -26.83 4.60
C GLN A 17 -15.63 -26.39 3.15
N ASP A 18 -14.67 -27.07 2.50
CA ASP A 18 -14.20 -26.75 1.16
C ASP A 18 -15.33 -26.83 0.12
N GLY A 19 -15.42 -25.79 -0.72
CA GLY A 19 -16.42 -25.71 -1.79
C GLY A 19 -17.86 -25.50 -1.35
N ASN A 20 -18.14 -25.39 -0.06
CA ASN A 20 -19.50 -25.14 0.44
C ASN A 20 -19.90 -23.67 0.25
N ASP A 21 -21.21 -23.43 0.23
CA ASP A 21 -21.80 -22.10 0.08
C ASP A 21 -22.39 -21.61 1.41
N PHE A 22 -21.86 -20.49 1.90
CA PHE A 22 -22.27 -19.78 3.11
C PHE A 22 -22.68 -18.33 2.82
N SER A 23 -23.02 -18.04 1.56
CA SER A 23 -23.36 -16.69 1.14
C SER A 23 -24.53 -16.12 1.95
N GLY A 24 -24.39 -14.84 2.33
CA GLY A 24 -25.39 -14.12 3.11
C GLY A 24 -25.53 -14.57 4.57
N PHE A 25 -24.65 -15.46 5.08
CA PHE A 25 -24.69 -15.83 6.50
C PHE A 25 -24.33 -14.64 7.37
N ASP A 26 -25.06 -14.48 8.48
CA ASP A 26 -24.68 -13.58 9.56
C ASP A 26 -23.87 -14.34 10.60
N LEU A 27 -22.54 -14.18 10.52
CA LEU A 27 -21.54 -14.81 11.39
C LEU A 27 -20.90 -13.79 12.35
N LYS A 28 -21.59 -12.69 12.60
CA LYS A 28 -21.12 -11.64 13.50
C LYS A 28 -20.74 -12.18 14.87
N GLY A 29 -19.56 -11.80 15.35
CA GLY A 29 -19.03 -12.26 16.64
C GLY A 29 -18.57 -13.71 16.63
N LEU A 30 -18.37 -14.32 15.44
CA LEU A 30 -17.85 -15.69 15.33
C LEU A 30 -16.48 -15.81 16.02
N SER A 31 -16.33 -16.84 16.86
CA SER A 31 -15.03 -17.27 17.36
C SER A 31 -14.70 -18.63 16.76
N LEU A 32 -13.70 -18.67 15.88
CA LEU A 32 -13.35 -19.87 15.12
C LEU A 32 -11.84 -20.01 14.95
N ASN A 33 -11.34 -21.23 15.18
CA ASN A 33 -9.94 -21.56 15.01
C ASN A 33 -9.77 -22.86 14.24
N GLY A 34 -8.86 -22.85 13.25
CA GLY A 34 -8.42 -24.07 12.58
C GLY A 34 -9.50 -24.71 11.71
N ALA A 35 -9.87 -24.06 10.58
CA ALA A 35 -10.83 -24.62 9.63
C ALA A 35 -10.34 -24.40 8.19
N SER A 36 -10.89 -25.16 7.24
CA SER A 36 -10.65 -25.00 5.82
C SER A 36 -11.94 -24.64 5.09
N PHE A 37 -11.87 -23.60 4.29
CA PHE A 37 -12.92 -23.08 3.42
C PHE A 37 -12.37 -22.89 1.99
N VAL A 38 -11.46 -23.74 1.59
CA VAL A 38 -10.83 -23.69 0.27
C VAL A 38 -11.91 -23.81 -0.84
N TYR A 39 -11.90 -22.89 -1.80
CA TYR A 39 -12.94 -22.77 -2.85
C TYR A 39 -14.36 -22.55 -2.31
N ALA A 40 -14.57 -22.29 -1.02
CA ALA A 40 -15.90 -21.99 -0.49
C ALA A 40 -16.42 -20.64 -0.99
N THR A 41 -17.74 -20.48 -0.97
CA THR A 41 -18.43 -19.24 -1.32
C THR A 41 -18.99 -18.60 -0.05
N LEU A 42 -18.57 -17.35 0.24
CA LEU A 42 -18.99 -16.55 1.41
C LEU A 42 -19.37 -15.13 0.95
N VAL A 43 -20.05 -15.03 -0.19
CA VAL A 43 -20.45 -13.74 -0.77
C VAL A 43 -21.45 -13.04 0.16
N GLU A 44 -21.23 -11.74 0.41
CA GLU A 44 -22.09 -10.92 1.28
C GLU A 44 -22.25 -11.48 2.72
N THR A 45 -21.29 -12.28 3.20
CA THR A 45 -21.29 -12.83 4.55
C THR A 45 -20.86 -11.76 5.56
N ASN A 46 -21.56 -11.66 6.69
CA ASN A 46 -21.18 -10.77 7.80
C ASN A 46 -20.32 -11.54 8.82
N ILE A 47 -19.04 -11.14 8.96
CA ILE A 47 -18.07 -11.72 9.91
C ILE A 47 -17.56 -10.62 10.86
N ASP A 48 -18.33 -9.55 11.06
CA ASP A 48 -17.94 -8.41 11.89
C ASP A 48 -17.72 -8.80 13.35
N ASP A 49 -16.85 -8.05 14.03
CA ASP A 49 -16.56 -8.19 15.46
C ASP A 49 -16.09 -9.60 15.86
N SER A 50 -15.61 -10.42 14.92
CA SER A 50 -15.21 -11.82 15.13
C SER A 50 -13.76 -11.96 15.58
N GLU A 51 -13.44 -13.13 16.19
CA GLU A 51 -12.08 -13.55 16.51
C GLU A 51 -11.79 -14.83 15.73
N ILE A 52 -11.03 -14.75 14.65
CA ILE A 52 -10.76 -15.89 13.77
C ILE A 52 -9.26 -16.08 13.55
N CYS A 53 -8.80 -17.32 13.64
CA CYS A 53 -7.40 -17.64 13.44
C CYS A 53 -7.18 -18.98 12.74
N ASP A 54 -6.02 -19.11 12.09
CA ASP A 54 -5.54 -20.33 11.45
C ASP A 54 -6.57 -20.96 10.48
N ILE A 55 -7.26 -20.13 9.70
CA ILE A 55 -8.27 -20.56 8.73
C ILE A 55 -7.73 -20.45 7.31
N ASP A 56 -7.99 -21.46 6.49
CA ASP A 56 -7.66 -21.45 5.06
C ASP A 56 -8.88 -21.05 4.20
N PHE A 57 -8.83 -19.83 3.63
CA PHE A 57 -9.74 -19.31 2.64
C PHE A 57 -9.10 -19.24 1.24
N SER A 58 -8.06 -20.04 0.98
CA SER A 58 -7.42 -19.99 -0.34
C SER A 58 -8.42 -20.32 -1.45
N GLN A 59 -8.38 -19.52 -2.52
CA GLN A 59 -9.28 -19.62 -3.67
C GLN A 59 -10.79 -19.45 -3.34
N ALA A 60 -11.14 -19.06 -2.11
CA ALA A 60 -12.53 -18.80 -1.73
C ALA A 60 -13.05 -17.50 -2.35
N SER A 61 -14.36 -17.39 -2.50
CA SER A 61 -15.05 -16.15 -2.88
C SER A 61 -15.71 -15.50 -1.66
N LEU A 62 -15.24 -14.32 -1.29
CA LEU A 62 -15.76 -13.52 -0.17
C LEU A 62 -16.23 -12.14 -0.65
N GLU A 63 -16.62 -12.01 -1.90
CA GLU A 63 -17.05 -10.73 -2.48
C GLU A 63 -18.06 -10.02 -1.59
N LYS A 64 -17.83 -8.72 -1.34
CA LYS A 64 -18.71 -7.83 -0.56
C LYS A 64 -19.03 -8.33 0.85
N SER A 65 -18.30 -9.31 1.37
CA SER A 65 -18.41 -9.71 2.77
C SER A 65 -17.86 -8.62 3.70
N SER A 66 -18.22 -8.69 4.98
CA SER A 66 -17.74 -7.75 5.99
C SER A 66 -17.02 -8.48 7.12
N MET A 67 -15.86 -7.94 7.51
CA MET A 67 -15.02 -8.39 8.63
C MET A 67 -14.65 -7.19 9.51
N LYS A 68 -15.52 -6.18 9.61
CA LYS A 68 -15.26 -4.96 10.38
C LYS A 68 -14.90 -5.27 11.82
N ASN A 69 -13.91 -4.53 12.35
CA ASN A 69 -13.45 -4.63 13.74
C ASN A 69 -13.01 -6.04 14.17
N ALA A 70 -12.87 -7.00 13.25
CA ALA A 70 -12.48 -8.36 13.59
C ALA A 70 -11.01 -8.44 14.07
N GLN A 71 -10.72 -9.44 14.89
CA GLN A 71 -9.35 -9.82 15.27
C GLN A 71 -8.97 -11.06 14.46
N ILE A 72 -8.05 -10.87 13.52
CA ILE A 72 -7.72 -11.87 12.50
C ILE A 72 -6.24 -12.24 12.60
N LYS A 73 -5.95 -13.55 12.70
CA LYS A 73 -4.58 -14.03 12.78
C LYS A 73 -4.35 -15.24 11.88
N SER A 74 -3.24 -15.24 11.15
CA SER A 74 -2.75 -16.38 10.35
C SER A 74 -3.78 -16.93 9.34
N LEU A 75 -4.62 -16.08 8.74
CA LEU A 75 -5.53 -16.52 7.69
C LEU A 75 -4.82 -16.62 6.34
N ASN A 76 -5.16 -17.64 5.57
CA ASN A 76 -4.69 -17.84 4.21
C ASN A 76 -5.78 -17.43 3.20
N PHE A 77 -5.58 -16.30 2.53
CA PHE A 77 -6.42 -15.79 1.44
C PHE A 77 -5.73 -15.91 0.07
N THR A 78 -4.76 -16.83 -0.08
CA THR A 78 -4.03 -16.96 -1.35
C THR A 78 -4.98 -17.19 -2.52
N GLY A 79 -4.95 -16.29 -3.51
CA GLY A 79 -5.80 -16.36 -4.69
C GLY A 79 -7.29 -16.18 -4.45
N ALA A 80 -7.71 -15.81 -3.23
CA ALA A 80 -9.12 -15.57 -2.92
C ALA A 80 -9.68 -14.35 -3.66
N ASN A 81 -10.98 -14.38 -3.94
CA ASN A 81 -11.71 -13.21 -4.41
C ASN A 81 -12.29 -12.44 -3.23
N LEU A 82 -11.68 -11.29 -2.93
CA LEU A 82 -12.00 -10.40 -1.81
C LEU A 82 -12.49 -9.04 -2.35
N GLU A 83 -13.06 -8.99 -3.55
CA GLU A 83 -13.55 -7.76 -4.16
C GLU A 83 -14.63 -7.11 -3.29
N GLY A 84 -14.42 -5.83 -2.95
CA GLY A 84 -15.35 -5.06 -2.14
C GLY A 84 -15.49 -5.53 -0.68
N VAL A 85 -14.61 -6.39 -0.18
CA VAL A 85 -14.63 -6.80 1.23
C VAL A 85 -14.34 -5.62 2.15
N ASN A 86 -15.10 -5.52 3.24
CA ASN A 86 -14.91 -4.52 4.26
C ASN A 86 -14.09 -5.06 5.44
N PHE A 87 -12.84 -4.56 5.59
CA PHE A 87 -11.94 -4.82 6.71
C PHE A 87 -11.78 -3.61 7.65
N GLU A 88 -12.64 -2.58 7.55
CA GLU A 88 -12.51 -1.36 8.35
C GLU A 88 -12.30 -1.65 9.84
N GLY A 89 -11.29 -1.03 10.45
CA GLY A 89 -10.98 -1.17 11.87
C GLY A 89 -10.41 -2.53 12.31
N THR A 90 -10.23 -3.47 11.37
CA THR A 90 -9.75 -4.84 11.65
C THR A 90 -8.28 -4.84 12.07
N THR A 91 -7.91 -5.77 12.94
CA THR A 91 -6.51 -6.12 13.21
C THR A 91 -6.15 -7.43 12.50
N LEU A 92 -5.15 -7.38 11.62
CA LEU A 92 -4.69 -8.49 10.78
C LEU A 92 -3.23 -8.82 11.11
N ILE A 93 -2.95 -10.03 11.56
CA ILE A 93 -1.60 -10.46 11.93
C ILE A 93 -1.21 -11.75 11.18
N GLY A 94 -0.09 -11.71 10.46
CA GLY A 94 0.46 -12.88 9.78
C GLY A 94 -0.42 -13.46 8.68
N CYS A 95 -1.29 -12.66 8.06
CA CYS A 95 -2.22 -13.12 7.03
C CYS A 95 -1.56 -13.16 5.65
N ASN A 96 -1.95 -14.13 4.84
CA ASN A 96 -1.44 -14.32 3.48
C ASN A 96 -2.51 -13.96 2.45
N PHE A 97 -2.28 -12.87 1.71
CA PHE A 97 -3.13 -12.36 0.62
C PHE A 97 -2.46 -12.50 -0.76
N LYS A 98 -1.48 -13.39 -0.91
CA LYS A 98 -0.77 -13.54 -2.20
C LYS A 98 -1.75 -13.78 -3.34
N ASN A 99 -1.57 -12.98 -4.42
CA ASN A 99 -2.37 -13.06 -5.63
C ASN A 99 -3.89 -12.92 -5.41
N ALA A 100 -4.35 -12.44 -4.25
CA ALA A 100 -5.77 -12.21 -4.00
C ALA A 100 -6.31 -11.04 -4.85
N ASN A 101 -7.59 -11.10 -5.20
CA ASN A 101 -8.32 -9.96 -5.74
C ASN A 101 -8.93 -9.15 -4.60
N LEU A 102 -8.35 -7.98 -4.31
CA LEU A 102 -8.75 -7.03 -3.28
C LEU A 102 -9.28 -5.72 -3.89
N THR A 103 -9.72 -5.77 -5.16
CA THR A 103 -10.24 -4.59 -5.86
C THR A 103 -11.37 -3.97 -5.04
N SER A 104 -11.33 -2.65 -4.85
CA SER A 104 -12.34 -1.86 -4.12
C SER A 104 -12.58 -2.32 -2.67
N SER A 105 -11.69 -3.10 -2.06
CA SER A 105 -11.80 -3.47 -0.64
C SER A 105 -11.51 -2.28 0.28
N ASP A 106 -12.05 -2.32 1.49
CA ASP A 106 -11.87 -1.27 2.49
C ASP A 106 -11.02 -1.77 3.67
N PHE A 107 -9.77 -1.29 3.73
CA PHE A 107 -8.83 -1.47 4.83
C PHE A 107 -8.67 -0.20 5.67
N SER A 108 -9.64 0.72 5.65
CA SER A 108 -9.55 1.96 6.42
C SER A 108 -9.38 1.67 7.91
N GLN A 109 -8.47 2.41 8.55
CA GLN A 109 -8.19 2.30 9.98
C GLN A 109 -7.70 0.91 10.45
N THR A 110 -7.30 0.02 9.52
CA THR A 110 -6.77 -1.32 9.86
C THR A 110 -5.38 -1.26 10.48
N LYS A 111 -5.07 -2.29 11.26
CA LYS A 111 -3.72 -2.57 11.74
C LYS A 111 -3.24 -3.87 11.11
N LEU A 112 -2.27 -3.77 10.22
CA LEU A 112 -1.68 -4.88 9.47
C LEU A 112 -0.27 -5.13 9.97
N THR A 113 0.02 -6.35 10.41
CA THR A 113 1.37 -6.74 10.87
C THR A 113 1.76 -8.07 10.26
N ASP A 114 2.97 -8.16 9.71
CA ASP A 114 3.53 -9.38 9.12
C ASP A 114 2.65 -9.99 8.01
N CYS A 115 1.86 -9.18 7.28
CA CYS A 115 0.98 -9.66 6.22
C CYS A 115 1.70 -9.71 4.86
N ASP A 116 1.34 -10.70 4.03
CA ASP A 116 1.92 -10.89 2.69
C ASP A 116 0.86 -10.67 1.60
N PHE A 117 1.02 -9.58 0.83
CA PHE A 117 0.17 -9.18 -0.28
C PHE A 117 0.82 -9.36 -1.65
N GLN A 118 1.94 -10.07 -1.73
CA GLN A 118 2.71 -10.17 -2.97
C GLN A 118 1.82 -10.53 -4.18
N GLY A 119 1.86 -9.70 -5.22
CA GLY A 119 1.12 -9.90 -6.45
C GLY A 119 -0.39 -9.67 -6.38
N ALA A 120 -0.94 -9.27 -5.23
CA ALA A 120 -2.37 -8.98 -5.08
C ALA A 120 -2.82 -7.80 -5.96
N ASN A 121 -4.10 -7.76 -6.29
CA ASN A 121 -4.74 -6.62 -6.93
C ASN A 121 -5.56 -5.83 -5.91
N MET A 122 -5.10 -4.62 -5.58
CA MET A 122 -5.73 -3.68 -4.63
C MET A 122 -6.18 -2.39 -5.34
N SER A 123 -6.42 -2.44 -6.65
CA SER A 123 -6.86 -1.26 -7.39
C SER A 123 -8.16 -0.71 -6.78
N HIS A 124 -8.24 0.60 -6.59
CA HIS A 124 -9.36 1.28 -5.95
C HIS A 124 -9.61 0.90 -4.47
N ALA A 125 -8.75 0.13 -3.82
CA ALA A 125 -8.89 -0.18 -2.40
C ALA A 125 -8.62 1.04 -1.52
N SER A 126 -9.26 1.11 -0.36
CA SER A 126 -9.04 2.14 0.65
C SER A 126 -8.15 1.62 1.77
N PHE A 127 -7.09 2.37 2.10
CA PHE A 127 -6.24 2.18 3.28
C PHE A 127 -6.21 3.46 4.13
N TYR A 128 -7.26 4.27 4.05
CA TYR A 128 -7.32 5.53 4.77
C TYR A 128 -6.99 5.35 6.26
N SER A 129 -5.96 6.06 6.74
CA SER A 129 -5.50 5.98 8.14
C SER A 129 -5.09 4.57 8.61
N ALA A 130 -4.80 3.66 7.71
CA ALA A 130 -4.31 2.32 8.07
C ALA A 130 -2.83 2.36 8.53
N THR A 131 -2.44 1.34 9.30
CA THR A 131 -1.04 1.13 9.71
C THR A 131 -0.54 -0.22 9.22
N LEU A 132 0.54 -0.22 8.45
CA LEU A 132 1.19 -1.40 7.88
C LEU A 132 2.58 -1.55 8.50
N ASN A 133 2.83 -2.65 9.20
CA ASN A 133 4.11 -2.96 9.80
C ASN A 133 4.66 -4.28 9.25
N ASN A 134 5.89 -4.26 8.74
CA ASN A 134 6.59 -5.43 8.22
C ASN A 134 5.79 -6.22 7.17
N CYS A 135 5.02 -5.52 6.32
CA CYS A 135 4.21 -6.15 5.27
C CYS A 135 5.02 -6.32 3.98
N ASN A 136 4.72 -7.40 3.25
CA ASN A 136 5.23 -7.62 1.90
C ASN A 136 4.17 -7.26 0.87
N MET A 137 4.36 -6.14 0.18
CA MET A 137 3.49 -5.65 -0.89
C MET A 137 4.21 -5.67 -2.26
N ALA A 138 5.29 -6.44 -2.42
CA ALA A 138 6.02 -6.47 -3.68
C ALA A 138 5.13 -6.86 -4.86
N PHE A 139 5.25 -6.12 -5.97
CA PHE A 139 4.50 -6.31 -7.21
C PHE A 139 2.97 -6.20 -7.09
N VAL A 140 2.46 -5.58 -6.04
CA VAL A 140 1.03 -5.29 -5.88
C VAL A 140 0.58 -4.30 -6.95
N ARG A 141 -0.61 -4.52 -7.49
CA ARG A 141 -1.34 -3.54 -8.30
C ARG A 141 -2.30 -2.79 -7.39
N MET A 142 -2.09 -1.47 -7.24
CA MET A 142 -2.89 -0.60 -6.37
C MET A 142 -3.20 0.74 -7.05
N MET A 143 -3.53 0.65 -8.36
CA MET A 143 -3.89 1.82 -9.15
C MET A 143 -5.12 2.50 -8.55
N TYR A 144 -5.06 3.83 -8.42
CA TYR A 144 -6.14 4.64 -7.86
C TYR A 144 -6.56 4.24 -6.43
N ALA A 145 -5.66 3.63 -5.66
CA ALA A 145 -5.91 3.30 -4.26
C ALA A 145 -5.88 4.55 -3.38
N PHE A 146 -6.69 4.56 -2.31
CA PHE A 146 -6.77 5.64 -1.33
C PHE A 146 -5.87 5.30 -0.13
N MET A 147 -4.61 5.78 -0.18
CA MET A 147 -3.59 5.54 0.84
C MET A 147 -3.37 6.76 1.75
N LYS A 148 -4.31 7.69 1.78
CA LYS A 148 -4.20 8.94 2.53
C LYS A 148 -4.02 8.70 4.02
N GLN A 149 -3.05 9.42 4.63
CA GLN A 149 -2.71 9.32 6.05
C GLN A 149 -2.26 7.91 6.50
N VAL A 150 -1.85 7.05 5.55
CA VAL A 150 -1.33 5.72 5.90
C VAL A 150 0.03 5.83 6.60
N VAL A 151 0.26 4.92 7.54
CA VAL A 151 1.58 4.75 8.17
C VAL A 151 2.16 3.40 7.71
N ILE A 152 3.29 3.44 7.01
CA ILE A 152 3.96 2.24 6.49
C ILE A 152 5.36 2.15 7.10
N ASN A 153 5.62 1.07 7.83
CA ASN A 153 6.91 0.84 8.45
C ASN A 153 7.51 -0.50 8.01
N LYS A 154 8.83 -0.54 7.77
CA LYS A 154 9.64 -1.75 7.54
C LYS A 154 9.06 -2.68 6.48
N SER A 155 8.37 -2.12 5.48
CA SER A 155 7.59 -2.87 4.50
C SER A 155 8.26 -2.87 3.12
N ARG A 156 7.97 -3.91 2.31
CA ARG A 156 8.51 -4.08 0.97
C ARG A 156 7.45 -3.71 -0.06
N LEU A 157 7.69 -2.62 -0.81
CA LEU A 157 6.81 -2.11 -1.86
C LEU A 157 7.53 -2.07 -3.22
N GLY A 158 8.61 -2.82 -3.40
CA GLY A 158 9.35 -2.84 -4.66
C GLY A 158 8.48 -3.33 -5.83
N GLY A 159 8.54 -2.60 -6.95
CA GLY A 159 7.81 -2.94 -8.17
C GLY A 159 6.28 -2.82 -8.09
N ILE A 160 5.72 -2.12 -7.09
CA ILE A 160 4.27 -1.85 -7.05
C ILE A 160 3.84 -0.99 -8.24
N ASN A 161 2.59 -1.14 -8.66
CA ASN A 161 1.94 -0.20 -9.56
C ASN A 161 0.84 0.58 -8.81
N ALA A 162 1.19 1.80 -8.39
CA ALA A 162 0.34 2.72 -7.64
C ALA A 162 -0.01 3.98 -8.46
N ARG A 163 -0.16 3.83 -9.79
CA ARG A 163 -0.54 4.94 -10.66
C ARG A 163 -1.83 5.60 -10.17
N GLY A 164 -1.79 6.94 -10.04
CA GLY A 164 -2.93 7.78 -9.67
C GLY A 164 -3.46 7.54 -8.26
N SER A 165 -2.69 6.87 -7.38
CA SER A 165 -3.10 6.65 -5.99
C SER A 165 -2.83 7.88 -5.12
N ASP A 166 -3.63 8.05 -4.07
CA ASP A 166 -3.51 9.15 -3.10
C ASP A 166 -2.79 8.66 -1.84
N PHE A 167 -1.52 9.06 -1.67
CA PHE A 167 -0.72 8.85 -0.46
C PHE A 167 -0.59 10.13 0.38
N SER A 168 -1.35 11.18 0.09
CA SER A 168 -1.18 12.47 0.75
C SER A 168 -1.19 12.35 2.28
N PHE A 169 -0.31 13.13 2.95
CA PHE A 169 -0.13 13.16 4.41
C PHE A 169 0.35 11.84 5.03
N SER A 170 0.87 10.91 4.25
CA SER A 170 1.31 9.59 4.72
C SER A 170 2.72 9.62 5.30
N LYS A 171 3.04 8.61 6.10
CA LYS A 171 4.37 8.43 6.70
C LYS A 171 4.95 7.08 6.29
N LEU A 172 6.10 7.10 5.62
CA LEU A 172 6.82 5.92 5.17
C LEU A 172 8.19 5.86 5.85
N THR A 173 8.45 4.80 6.61
CA THR A 173 9.70 4.63 7.35
C THR A 173 10.32 3.27 7.07
N GLU A 174 11.59 3.24 6.67
CA GLU A 174 12.32 2.00 6.32
C GLU A 174 11.58 1.21 5.22
N VAL A 175 11.14 1.90 4.15
CA VAL A 175 10.34 1.31 3.06
C VAL A 175 11.17 1.21 1.77
N ASN A 176 11.12 0.05 1.13
CA ASN A 176 11.71 -0.13 -0.19
C ASN A 176 10.66 0.04 -1.29
N LEU A 177 10.78 1.12 -2.09
CA LEU A 177 9.94 1.47 -3.23
C LEU A 177 10.72 1.39 -4.57
N LYS A 178 11.85 0.68 -4.59
CA LYS A 178 12.69 0.57 -5.79
C LYS A 178 11.88 0.07 -6.99
N GLY A 179 11.99 0.78 -8.12
CA GLY A 179 11.35 0.41 -9.38
C GLY A 179 9.82 0.47 -9.37
N CYS A 180 9.21 1.17 -8.40
CA CYS A 180 7.76 1.33 -8.35
C CYS A 180 7.23 2.26 -9.45
N ILE A 181 5.94 2.14 -9.76
CA ILE A 181 5.22 3.02 -10.67
C ILE A 181 4.25 3.87 -9.85
N LEU A 182 4.59 5.16 -9.68
CA LEU A 182 3.83 6.18 -8.95
C LEU A 182 3.37 7.33 -9.88
N LYS A 183 3.25 7.07 -11.19
CA LYS A 183 2.80 8.09 -12.15
C LYS A 183 1.49 8.74 -11.69
N TYR A 184 1.49 10.09 -11.64
CA TYR A 184 0.33 10.89 -11.26
C TYR A 184 -0.22 10.58 -9.86
N ALA A 185 0.58 9.98 -8.98
CA ALA A 185 0.20 9.78 -7.60
C ALA A 185 0.29 11.09 -6.82
N ASP A 186 -0.53 11.23 -5.79
CA ASP A 186 -0.46 12.31 -4.82
C ASP A 186 0.38 11.88 -3.62
N LEU A 187 1.56 12.48 -3.46
CA LEU A 187 2.48 12.32 -2.34
C LEU A 187 2.64 13.64 -1.55
N ASN A 188 1.69 14.55 -1.71
CA ASN A 188 1.68 15.86 -1.05
C ASN A 188 1.82 15.69 0.47
N SER A 189 2.67 16.50 1.08
CA SER A 189 2.88 16.52 2.53
C SER A 189 3.25 15.15 3.15
N CYS A 190 3.73 14.20 2.34
CA CYS A 190 4.27 12.94 2.85
C CYS A 190 5.55 13.15 3.65
N THR A 191 5.79 12.26 4.59
CA THR A 191 7.07 12.18 5.31
C THR A 191 7.75 10.85 4.99
N PHE A 192 8.96 10.94 4.43
CA PHE A 192 9.79 9.79 4.12
C PHE A 192 10.99 9.74 5.06
N LYS A 193 11.29 8.57 5.58
CA LYS A 193 12.50 8.31 6.38
C LYS A 193 13.08 6.96 5.98
N GLU A 194 14.36 6.94 5.57
CA GLU A 194 15.04 5.71 5.16
C GLU A 194 14.27 4.97 4.03
N VAL A 195 13.83 5.72 3.02
CA VAL A 195 13.09 5.19 1.86
C VAL A 195 13.98 5.14 0.63
N ASN A 196 13.86 4.09 -0.17
CA ASN A 196 14.55 3.94 -1.44
C ASN A 196 13.55 4.00 -2.60
N LEU A 197 13.66 5.04 -3.45
CA LEU A 197 12.87 5.29 -4.66
C LEU A 197 13.73 5.18 -5.93
N SER A 198 14.89 4.55 -5.87
CA SER A 198 15.74 4.41 -7.06
C SER A 198 15.01 3.68 -8.19
N ASN A 199 15.23 4.15 -9.42
CA ASN A 199 14.58 3.62 -10.63
C ASN A 199 13.03 3.69 -10.60
N ALA A 200 12.44 4.49 -9.73
CA ALA A 200 10.99 4.67 -9.66
C ALA A 200 10.47 5.54 -10.81
N ASN A 201 9.28 5.22 -11.30
CA ASN A 201 8.56 6.06 -12.27
C ASN A 201 7.58 6.97 -11.55
N LEU A 202 7.92 8.26 -11.43
CA LEU A 202 7.22 9.30 -10.70
C LEU A 202 6.73 10.44 -11.62
N ILE A 203 6.55 10.16 -12.91
CA ILE A 203 6.09 11.17 -13.88
C ILE A 203 4.80 11.82 -13.37
N GLY A 204 4.81 13.17 -13.32
CA GLY A 204 3.65 13.96 -12.92
C GLY A 204 3.17 13.76 -11.49
N VAL A 205 4.05 13.25 -10.59
CA VAL A 205 3.73 13.07 -9.17
C VAL A 205 3.60 14.44 -8.47
N ASP A 206 2.67 14.56 -7.53
CA ASP A 206 2.62 15.70 -6.61
C ASP A 206 3.41 15.39 -5.34
N LEU A 207 4.50 16.12 -5.10
CA LEU A 207 5.38 16.05 -3.93
C LEU A 207 5.44 17.36 -3.16
N LYS A 208 4.44 18.26 -3.34
CA LYS A 208 4.39 19.54 -2.62
C LYS A 208 4.55 19.34 -1.13
N ASP A 209 5.37 20.18 -0.50
CA ASP A 209 5.59 20.17 0.94
C ASP A 209 6.09 18.83 1.51
N ALA A 210 6.46 17.87 0.68
CA ALA A 210 6.92 16.55 1.11
C ALA A 210 8.27 16.64 1.86
N GLN A 211 8.42 15.85 2.91
CA GLN A 211 9.66 15.75 3.69
C GLN A 211 10.44 14.52 3.24
N CYS A 212 11.47 14.73 2.40
CA CYS A 212 12.23 13.70 1.69
C CYS A 212 13.74 13.79 2.00
N LYS A 213 14.08 14.17 3.24
CA LYS A 213 15.48 14.33 3.65
C LYS A 213 16.23 13.00 3.56
N GLU A 214 17.43 13.04 2.93
CA GLU A 214 18.35 11.89 2.80
C GLU A 214 17.76 10.67 2.06
N ILE A 215 16.76 10.88 1.22
CA ILE A 215 16.09 9.82 0.46
C ILE A 215 16.87 9.50 -0.83
N VAL A 216 16.81 8.23 -1.28
CA VAL A 216 17.46 7.76 -2.50
C VAL A 216 16.48 7.82 -3.67
N TRP A 217 16.81 8.70 -4.68
CA TRP A 217 16.05 8.92 -5.92
C TRP A 217 16.92 8.63 -7.15
N GLU A 218 18.00 7.88 -6.99
CA GLU A 218 18.93 7.59 -8.08
C GLU A 218 18.22 6.98 -9.29
N GLU A 219 18.42 7.55 -10.49
CA GLU A 219 17.75 7.14 -11.73
C GLU A 219 16.20 7.20 -11.68
N ALA A 220 15.61 7.93 -10.72
CA ALA A 220 14.17 8.12 -10.68
C ALA A 220 13.70 9.04 -11.82
N ASN A 221 12.52 8.73 -12.39
CA ASN A 221 11.89 9.60 -13.37
C ASN A 221 10.83 10.48 -12.69
N LEU A 222 11.16 11.77 -12.51
CA LEU A 222 10.37 12.82 -11.89
C LEU A 222 9.88 13.87 -12.93
N GLU A 223 9.84 13.50 -14.22
CA GLU A 223 9.37 14.37 -15.30
C GLU A 223 7.99 14.96 -14.99
N GLY A 224 7.84 16.29 -15.15
CA GLY A 224 6.60 17.01 -14.91
C GLY A 224 6.08 16.95 -13.47
N SER A 225 6.89 16.51 -12.50
CA SER A 225 6.49 16.46 -11.10
C SER A 225 6.35 17.83 -10.47
N ASP A 226 5.46 17.98 -9.48
CA ASP A 226 5.39 19.17 -8.65
C ASP A 226 6.06 18.93 -7.29
N MET A 227 7.25 19.53 -7.11
CA MET A 227 8.07 19.41 -5.89
C MET A 227 8.12 20.75 -5.14
N THR A 228 7.13 21.63 -5.37
CA THR A 228 7.07 22.95 -4.74
C THR A 228 7.22 22.84 -3.23
N TYR A 229 8.22 23.55 -2.66
CA TYR A 229 8.59 23.56 -1.24
C TYR A 229 8.94 22.17 -0.64
N ALA A 230 9.17 21.16 -1.45
CA ALA A 230 9.64 19.85 -0.94
C ALA A 230 11.03 19.99 -0.29
N ASN A 231 11.26 19.24 0.78
CA ASN A 231 12.56 19.15 1.43
C ASN A 231 13.34 17.93 0.95
N MET A 232 14.30 18.14 0.05
CA MET A 232 15.18 17.11 -0.53
C MET A 232 16.61 17.19 0.03
N GLU A 233 16.79 17.81 1.22
CA GLU A 233 18.11 17.97 1.86
C GLU A 233 18.84 16.63 1.94
N GLY A 234 20.11 16.59 1.48
CA GLY A 234 20.96 15.40 1.51
C GLY A 234 20.48 14.24 0.62
N GLY A 235 19.44 14.43 -0.17
CA GLY A 235 18.91 13.39 -1.06
C GLY A 235 19.88 13.01 -2.18
N ASN A 236 19.86 11.75 -2.60
CA ASN A 236 20.61 11.27 -3.77
C ASN A 236 19.72 11.23 -5.02
N LEU A 237 19.82 12.26 -5.88
CA LEU A 237 19.10 12.37 -7.16
C LEU A 237 20.06 12.16 -8.36
N LYS A 238 21.16 11.46 -8.16
CA LYS A 238 22.10 11.19 -9.25
C LYS A 238 21.39 10.52 -10.44
N ASN A 239 21.64 10.99 -11.67
CA ASN A 239 21.00 10.53 -12.90
C ASN A 239 19.44 10.64 -12.89
N ALA A 240 18.83 11.40 -12.00
CA ALA A 240 17.38 11.57 -11.98
C ALA A 240 16.90 12.42 -13.18
N PHE A 241 15.70 12.12 -13.69
CA PHE A 241 15.04 12.87 -14.76
C PHE A 241 14.03 13.83 -14.14
N LEU A 242 14.28 15.15 -14.26
CA LEU A 242 13.49 16.25 -13.70
C LEU A 242 13.01 17.22 -14.79
N LEU A 243 12.87 16.72 -16.05
CA LEU A 243 12.36 17.52 -17.16
C LEU A 243 11.01 18.13 -16.79
N GLU A 244 10.84 19.42 -17.09
CA GLU A 244 9.57 20.15 -16.84
C GLU A 244 9.10 20.10 -15.38
N ALA A 245 9.92 19.65 -14.43
CA ALA A 245 9.54 19.57 -13.01
C ALA A 245 9.39 20.97 -12.39
N ASN A 246 8.41 21.17 -11.53
CA ASN A 246 8.27 22.37 -10.75
C ASN A 246 9.04 22.26 -9.43
N LEU A 247 10.22 22.84 -9.38
CA LEU A 247 11.15 22.84 -8.24
C LEU A 247 11.09 24.16 -7.45
N HIS A 248 10.02 24.95 -7.58
CA HIS A 248 9.91 26.24 -6.92
C HIS A 248 10.06 26.11 -5.38
N GLY A 249 11.08 26.75 -4.83
CA GLY A 249 11.34 26.73 -3.37
C GLY A 249 11.78 25.38 -2.81
N THR A 250 12.05 24.37 -3.65
CA THR A 250 12.56 23.07 -3.22
C THR A 250 13.92 23.21 -2.52
N ASN A 251 14.12 22.54 -1.40
CA ASN A 251 15.38 22.55 -0.68
C ASN A 251 16.27 21.34 -1.08
N PHE A 252 17.30 21.62 -1.89
CA PHE A 252 18.34 20.66 -2.26
C PHE A 252 19.66 20.84 -1.46
N THR A 253 19.62 21.44 -0.28
CA THR A 253 20.84 21.62 0.53
C THR A 253 21.58 20.29 0.68
N ASN A 254 22.87 20.26 0.30
CA ASN A 254 23.72 19.06 0.34
C ASN A 254 23.23 17.86 -0.49
N ALA A 255 22.23 18.02 -1.36
CA ALA A 255 21.76 16.93 -2.22
C ALA A 255 22.75 16.61 -3.35
N ASN A 256 22.74 15.38 -3.85
CA ASN A 256 23.51 14.96 -5.01
C ASN A 256 22.62 14.95 -6.25
N LEU A 257 22.81 15.93 -7.14
CA LEU A 257 22.15 16.06 -8.45
C LEU A 257 23.11 15.79 -9.62
N ALA A 258 24.27 15.16 -9.36
CA ALA A 258 25.22 14.85 -10.43
C ALA A 258 24.55 14.09 -11.56
N ASP A 259 24.84 14.50 -12.82
CA ASP A 259 24.28 13.89 -14.02
C ASP A 259 22.75 13.94 -14.13
N ALA A 260 22.04 14.78 -13.31
CA ALA A 260 20.59 14.90 -13.37
C ALA A 260 20.15 15.78 -14.56
N TYR A 261 18.96 15.52 -15.11
CA TYR A 261 18.38 16.20 -16.26
C TYR A 261 17.26 17.16 -15.81
N LEU A 262 17.51 18.49 -15.85
CA LEU A 262 16.57 19.53 -15.40
C LEU A 262 16.08 20.46 -16.54
N VAL A 263 16.11 19.98 -17.78
CA VAL A 263 15.66 20.78 -18.93
C VAL A 263 14.23 21.25 -18.69
N ASP A 264 13.98 22.55 -18.91
CA ASP A 264 12.69 23.22 -18.72
C ASP A 264 12.13 23.16 -17.28
N ALA A 265 12.91 22.72 -16.29
CA ALA A 265 12.50 22.71 -14.90
C ALA A 265 12.38 24.12 -14.31
N ASN A 266 11.33 24.40 -13.54
CA ASN A 266 11.18 25.64 -12.79
C ASN A 266 11.99 25.61 -11.50
N ILE A 267 13.22 26.13 -11.52
CA ILE A 267 14.14 26.18 -10.37
C ILE A 267 14.01 27.48 -9.54
N ALA A 268 12.98 28.28 -9.76
CA ALA A 268 12.83 29.56 -9.07
C ALA A 268 12.78 29.35 -7.54
N LYS A 269 13.64 30.09 -6.82
CA LYS A 269 13.79 30.00 -5.36
C LYS A 269 14.26 28.64 -4.83
N ALA A 270 14.67 27.70 -5.66
CA ALA A 270 15.29 26.45 -5.19
C ALA A 270 16.57 26.74 -4.39
N ILE A 271 16.78 26.01 -3.30
CA ILE A 271 17.94 26.16 -2.43
C ILE A 271 18.96 25.04 -2.75
N THR A 272 20.11 25.41 -3.32
CA THR A 272 21.15 24.47 -3.77
C THR A 272 22.44 24.56 -2.97
N LYS A 273 22.42 25.10 -1.75
CA LYS A 273 23.61 25.26 -0.91
C LYS A 273 24.27 23.92 -0.67
N GLY A 274 25.53 23.78 -1.11
CA GLY A 274 26.31 22.53 -0.95
C GLY A 274 25.85 21.36 -1.81
N ALA A 275 24.90 21.56 -2.72
CA ALA A 275 24.46 20.51 -3.64
C ALA A 275 25.59 20.18 -4.66
N ASN A 276 25.72 18.90 -4.99
CA ASN A 276 26.57 18.48 -6.11
C ASN A 276 25.77 18.61 -7.42
N LEU A 277 26.19 19.50 -8.29
CA LEU A 277 25.59 19.79 -9.59
C LEU A 277 26.52 19.38 -10.75
N GLU A 278 27.46 18.50 -10.54
CA GLU A 278 28.40 18.05 -11.58
C GLU A 278 27.62 17.45 -12.75
N ASN A 279 27.95 17.92 -13.98
CA ASN A 279 27.30 17.48 -15.23
C ASN A 279 25.76 17.61 -15.26
N THR A 280 25.15 18.37 -14.36
CA THR A 280 23.70 18.61 -14.38
C THR A 280 23.31 19.34 -15.66
N ILE A 281 22.29 18.87 -16.37
CA ILE A 281 21.81 19.44 -17.64
C ILE A 281 20.62 20.35 -17.35
N LEU A 282 20.75 21.67 -17.62
CA LEU A 282 19.74 22.70 -17.34
C LEU A 282 19.06 23.25 -18.60
N ALA A 283 19.59 23.02 -19.79
CA ALA A 283 19.10 23.53 -21.09
C ALA A 283 19.52 22.60 -22.24
#